data_9fb4e9fe03ffd62d122d6e87a964eed5
#
_entry.id   9fb4e9fe03ffd62d122d6e87a964eed5
#
_cell.length_a   1.000
_cell.length_b   1.000
_cell.length_c   1.000
_cell.angle_alpha   90.00
_cell.angle_beta   90.00
_cell.angle_gamma   90.00
#
_symmetry.space_group_name_H-M   'P 1'
#
loop_
_entity.id
_entity.type
_entity.pdbx_description
1 polymer ?
#
loop_
_entity_poly.entity_id
_entity_poly.type
_entity_poly.pdbx_seq_one_letter_code
_entity_poly.pdbx_strand_id
1 'polypeptide(L)'
;MSVRVSDITVRKEHLRILALNDINNELDEKEIDSWIRLTRVLTHEIMNAVTPITSLSDTLLGLTEAQGSKEEIRNGLQTISSTGKGLLSFVESYRKFTRIPTPEPSLFYVKSFIERMVELARHQYPDVRVTFHMDIAPSDLILYADENLVSQVVINLLKNAIQAIESDKNTDKEGHINIRAYCNEAEAILIEISNNGPAIPNDIAEHIFIPFFTTKEGGSGIGLSISRQIMRLSGGNLSLLPGKETTFILKFN
;
A
#
# COMPACT_ATOMS: atom_id res chain seq x y z
N MET A 1 19.94 -13.78 -11.44
CA MET A 1 20.58 -15.12 -11.49
C MET A 1 20.75 -15.62 -10.06
N SER A 2 20.12 -16.75 -9.70
CA SER A 2 20.27 -17.37 -8.38
C SER A 2 21.18 -18.58 -8.51
N VAL A 3 22.14 -18.72 -7.59
CA VAL A 3 23.07 -19.85 -7.57
C VAL A 3 22.81 -20.66 -6.31
N ARG A 4 22.45 -21.93 -6.47
CA ARG A 4 22.32 -22.87 -5.36
C ARG A 4 23.44 -23.92 -5.47
N VAL A 5 24.19 -24.03 -4.39
CA VAL A 5 25.33 -24.99 -4.30
C VAL A 5 24.93 -26.14 -3.38
N SER A 6 25.11 -27.36 -3.81
CA SER A 6 24.90 -28.58 -3.00
C SER A 6 26.11 -29.51 -3.17
N ASP A 7 26.71 -29.93 -2.06
CA ASP A 7 27.80 -30.88 -2.03
C ASP A 7 27.20 -32.26 -1.74
N ILE A 8 27.48 -33.25 -2.60
CA ILE A 8 27.07 -34.64 -2.44
C ILE A 8 28.29 -35.57 -2.58
N THR A 9 28.29 -36.64 -1.81
CA THR A 9 29.33 -37.65 -1.91
C THR A 9 28.74 -38.94 -2.52
N VAL A 10 29.20 -39.30 -3.69
CA VAL A 10 28.78 -40.52 -4.40
C VAL A 10 30.01 -41.41 -4.64
N ARG A 11 29.97 -42.66 -4.16
CA ARG A 11 31.05 -43.64 -4.33
C ARG A 11 32.43 -43.14 -3.90
N LYS A 12 32.50 -42.36 -2.80
CA LYS A 12 33.73 -41.73 -2.28
C LYS A 12 34.27 -40.55 -3.11
N GLU A 13 33.54 -40.10 -4.12
CA GLU A 13 33.85 -38.85 -4.84
C GLU A 13 32.99 -37.73 -4.33
N HIS A 14 33.59 -36.55 -4.11
CA HIS A 14 32.89 -35.33 -3.71
C HIS A 14 32.46 -34.58 -4.96
N LEU A 15 31.17 -34.52 -5.17
CA LEU A 15 30.57 -33.79 -6.29
C LEU A 15 29.92 -32.51 -5.76
N ARG A 16 30.23 -31.40 -6.40
CA ARG A 16 29.57 -30.12 -6.14
C ARG A 16 28.61 -29.80 -7.28
N ILE A 17 27.29 -29.80 -6.96
CA ILE A 17 26.23 -29.44 -7.91
C ILE A 17 26.00 -27.96 -7.81
N LEU A 18 26.15 -27.24 -8.92
CA LEU A 18 25.80 -25.84 -9.09
C LEU A 18 24.51 -25.77 -9.91
N ALA A 19 23.40 -25.40 -9.27
CA ALA A 19 22.17 -25.08 -9.97
C ALA A 19 22.10 -23.55 -10.20
N LEU A 20 22.11 -23.17 -11.47
CA LEU A 20 21.99 -21.80 -11.93
C LEU A 20 20.53 -21.57 -12.38
N ASN A 21 19.75 -20.83 -11.63
CA ASN A 21 18.41 -20.41 -12.03
C ASN A 21 18.47 -18.97 -12.54
N ASP A 22 17.96 -18.75 -13.75
CA ASP A 22 17.74 -17.41 -14.25
C ASP A 22 16.42 -16.87 -13.66
N ILE A 23 16.55 -15.95 -12.70
CA ILE A 23 15.41 -15.35 -11.99
C ILE A 23 14.72 -14.27 -12.86
N ASN A 24 15.37 -13.80 -13.92
CA ASN A 24 14.81 -12.72 -14.74
C ASN A 24 13.48 -13.14 -15.36
N ASN A 25 13.37 -14.36 -15.89
CA ASN A 25 12.13 -14.86 -16.48
C ASN A 25 10.97 -14.96 -15.46
N GLU A 26 11.23 -15.39 -14.22
CA GLU A 26 10.19 -15.46 -13.17
C GLU A 26 9.77 -14.07 -12.67
N LEU A 27 10.67 -13.10 -12.67
CA LEU A 27 10.36 -11.72 -12.33
C LEU A 27 9.53 -11.06 -13.44
N ASP A 28 9.92 -11.29 -14.71
CA ASP A 28 9.21 -10.77 -15.88
C ASP A 28 7.79 -11.35 -15.98
N GLU A 29 7.60 -12.65 -15.75
CA GLU A 29 6.26 -13.27 -15.73
C GLU A 29 5.36 -12.68 -14.64
N LYS A 30 5.86 -12.50 -13.42
CA LYS A 30 5.10 -11.88 -12.33
C LYS A 30 4.80 -10.41 -12.59
N GLU A 31 5.69 -9.71 -13.24
CA GLU A 31 5.50 -8.33 -13.63
C GLU A 31 4.45 -8.23 -14.74
N ILE A 32 4.50 -9.07 -15.76
CA ILE A 32 3.49 -9.17 -16.82
C ILE A 32 2.12 -9.52 -16.24
N ASP A 33 2.02 -10.49 -15.32
CA ASP A 33 0.77 -10.83 -14.64
C ASP A 33 0.20 -9.64 -13.85
N SER A 34 1.06 -8.89 -13.19
CA SER A 34 0.66 -7.68 -12.46
C SER A 34 0.13 -6.60 -13.40
N TRP A 35 0.77 -6.40 -14.56
CA TRP A 35 0.32 -5.49 -15.61
C TRP A 35 -1.01 -5.91 -16.23
N ILE A 36 -1.20 -7.21 -16.51
CA ILE A 36 -2.46 -7.74 -17.03
C ILE A 36 -3.60 -7.52 -16.02
N ARG A 37 -3.36 -7.81 -14.74
CA ARG A 37 -4.34 -7.56 -13.67
C ARG A 37 -4.66 -6.08 -13.55
N LEU A 38 -3.66 -5.22 -13.58
CA LEU A 38 -3.83 -3.76 -13.55
C LEU A 38 -4.69 -3.26 -14.72
N THR A 39 -4.37 -3.69 -15.94
CA THR A 39 -5.13 -3.33 -17.16
C THR A 39 -6.58 -3.79 -17.08
N ARG A 40 -6.81 -5.00 -16.55
CA ARG A 40 -8.17 -5.54 -16.35
C ARG A 40 -8.97 -4.70 -15.36
N VAL A 41 -8.37 -4.34 -14.22
CA VAL A 41 -9.01 -3.47 -13.23
C VAL A 41 -9.31 -2.10 -13.82
N LEU A 42 -8.34 -1.49 -14.53
CA LEU A 42 -8.55 -0.22 -15.23
C LEU A 42 -9.75 -0.25 -16.19
N THR A 43 -9.77 -1.25 -17.06
CA THR A 43 -10.85 -1.40 -18.04
C THR A 43 -12.20 -1.55 -17.33
N HIS A 44 -12.24 -2.38 -16.26
CA HIS A 44 -13.45 -2.61 -15.48
C HIS A 44 -13.96 -1.34 -14.80
N GLU A 45 -13.10 -0.59 -14.11
CA GLU A 45 -13.48 0.63 -13.40
C GLU A 45 -13.90 1.75 -14.37
N ILE A 46 -13.21 1.89 -15.50
CA ILE A 46 -13.60 2.84 -16.56
C ILE A 46 -14.98 2.47 -17.12
N MET A 47 -15.21 1.20 -17.47
CA MET A 47 -16.50 0.77 -18.00
C MET A 47 -17.64 0.91 -16.99
N ASN A 48 -17.39 0.59 -15.72
CA ASN A 48 -18.36 0.76 -14.63
C ASN A 48 -18.75 2.24 -14.40
N ALA A 49 -17.87 3.17 -14.71
CA ALA A 49 -18.17 4.59 -14.60
C ALA A 49 -18.80 5.16 -15.89
N VAL A 50 -18.28 4.78 -17.06
CA VAL A 50 -18.75 5.32 -18.36
C VAL A 50 -20.14 4.80 -18.70
N THR A 51 -20.43 3.51 -18.49
CA THR A 51 -21.73 2.90 -18.83
C THR A 51 -22.93 3.59 -18.16
N PRO A 52 -22.94 3.82 -16.81
CA PRO A 52 -24.03 4.57 -16.18
C PRO A 52 -24.12 6.02 -16.63
N ILE A 53 -22.98 6.69 -16.89
CA ILE A 53 -22.96 8.07 -17.37
C ILE A 53 -23.66 8.15 -18.73
N THR A 54 -23.32 7.29 -19.69
CA THR A 54 -23.92 7.28 -21.02
C THR A 54 -25.40 6.91 -20.97
N SER A 55 -25.76 5.83 -20.26
CA SER A 55 -27.15 5.37 -20.15
C SER A 55 -28.05 6.42 -19.48
N LEU A 56 -27.58 7.08 -18.40
CA LEU A 56 -28.34 8.14 -17.74
C LEU A 56 -28.43 9.39 -18.61
N SER A 57 -27.38 9.74 -19.36
CA SER A 57 -27.43 10.86 -20.30
C SER A 57 -28.49 10.65 -21.37
N ASP A 58 -28.56 9.46 -21.98
CA ASP A 58 -29.56 9.11 -22.98
C ASP A 58 -30.98 9.15 -22.39
N THR A 59 -31.16 8.63 -21.18
CA THR A 59 -32.44 8.67 -20.46
C THR A 59 -32.89 10.12 -20.20
N LEU A 60 -31.97 10.98 -19.74
CA LEU A 60 -32.27 12.37 -19.45
C LEU A 60 -32.61 13.18 -20.72
N LEU A 61 -31.96 12.87 -21.85
CA LEU A 61 -32.32 13.46 -23.12
C LEU A 61 -33.78 13.11 -23.48
N GLY A 62 -34.16 11.83 -23.36
CA GLY A 62 -35.54 11.39 -23.59
C GLY A 62 -36.55 12.04 -22.62
N LEU A 63 -36.20 12.23 -21.33
CA LEU A 63 -37.07 12.90 -20.38
C LEU A 63 -37.24 14.40 -20.67
N THR A 64 -36.23 15.07 -21.19
CA THR A 64 -36.37 16.49 -21.58
C THR A 64 -37.30 16.67 -22.78
N GLU A 65 -37.28 15.74 -23.72
CA GLU A 65 -38.19 15.72 -24.88
C GLU A 65 -39.65 15.41 -24.46
N ALA A 66 -39.83 14.53 -23.46
CA ALA A 66 -41.12 14.10 -22.95
C ALA A 66 -41.71 14.98 -21.83
N GLN A 67 -41.12 16.15 -21.52
CA GLN A 67 -41.48 17.01 -20.37
C GLN A 67 -41.45 16.26 -19.02
N GLY A 68 -40.45 15.44 -18.80
CA GLY A 68 -40.25 14.69 -17.57
C GLY A 68 -40.07 15.56 -16.30
N SER A 69 -40.21 14.93 -15.16
CA SER A 69 -40.10 15.62 -13.86
C SER A 69 -38.73 16.26 -13.66
N LYS A 70 -38.71 17.54 -13.22
CA LYS A 70 -37.45 18.24 -12.85
C LYS A 70 -36.64 17.49 -11.81
N GLU A 71 -37.29 16.73 -10.94
CA GLU A 71 -36.64 15.94 -9.88
C GLU A 71 -35.91 14.73 -10.45
N GLU A 72 -36.49 14.02 -11.41
CA GLU A 72 -35.85 12.90 -12.10
C GLU A 72 -34.62 13.35 -12.89
N ILE A 73 -34.73 14.48 -13.60
CA ILE A 73 -33.60 15.09 -14.31
C ILE A 73 -32.50 15.47 -13.32
N ARG A 74 -32.82 16.10 -12.20
CA ARG A 74 -31.85 16.48 -11.18
C ARG A 74 -31.13 15.27 -10.58
N ASN A 75 -31.87 14.21 -10.24
CA ASN A 75 -31.31 12.99 -9.67
C ASN A 75 -30.36 12.27 -10.66
N GLY A 76 -30.76 12.20 -11.93
CA GLY A 76 -29.92 11.65 -12.99
C GLY A 76 -28.63 12.45 -13.19
N LEU A 77 -28.71 13.79 -13.24
CA LEU A 77 -27.51 14.64 -13.33
C LEU A 77 -26.62 14.52 -12.09
N GLN A 78 -27.20 14.37 -10.91
CA GLN A 78 -26.45 14.18 -9.68
C GLN A 78 -25.69 12.85 -9.67
N THR A 79 -26.31 11.78 -10.19
CA THR A 79 -25.67 10.47 -10.36
C THR A 79 -24.53 10.54 -11.38
N ILE A 80 -24.73 11.19 -12.53
CA ILE A 80 -23.68 11.40 -13.52
C ILE A 80 -22.49 12.16 -12.90
N SER A 81 -22.78 13.25 -12.18
CA SER A 81 -21.73 14.06 -11.50
C SER A 81 -20.96 13.26 -10.46
N SER A 82 -21.62 12.46 -9.62
CA SER A 82 -20.97 11.64 -8.59
C SER A 82 -20.12 10.52 -9.22
N THR A 83 -20.62 9.86 -10.26
CA THR A 83 -19.89 8.82 -11.00
C THR A 83 -18.66 9.40 -11.70
N GLY A 84 -18.81 10.57 -12.35
CA GLY A 84 -17.69 11.28 -12.97
C GLY A 84 -16.59 11.69 -11.97
N LYS A 85 -16.98 12.17 -10.78
CA LYS A 85 -16.03 12.47 -9.70
C LYS A 85 -15.30 11.19 -9.20
N GLY A 86 -16.02 10.09 -9.09
CA GLY A 86 -15.43 8.77 -8.77
C GLY A 86 -14.37 8.36 -9.79
N LEU A 87 -14.68 8.49 -11.09
CA LEU A 87 -13.73 8.18 -12.16
C LEU A 87 -12.49 9.08 -12.12
N LEU A 88 -12.65 10.38 -11.87
CA LEU A 88 -11.53 11.30 -11.73
C LEU A 88 -10.62 10.88 -10.57
N SER A 89 -11.19 10.56 -9.41
CA SER A 89 -10.45 10.08 -8.23
C SER A 89 -9.68 8.78 -8.53
N PHE A 90 -10.31 7.87 -9.28
CA PHE A 90 -9.66 6.64 -9.74
C PHE A 90 -8.47 6.92 -10.68
N VAL A 91 -8.64 7.81 -11.68
CA VAL A 91 -7.56 8.20 -12.60
C VAL A 91 -6.41 8.88 -11.85
N GLU A 92 -6.69 9.73 -10.86
CA GLU A 92 -5.65 10.33 -10.02
C GLU A 92 -4.90 9.28 -9.21
N SER A 93 -5.61 8.30 -8.68
CA SER A 93 -5.03 7.17 -7.96
C SER A 93 -4.11 6.35 -8.87
N TYR A 94 -4.54 6.05 -10.08
CA TYR A 94 -3.74 5.38 -11.10
C TYR A 94 -2.48 6.18 -11.46
N ARG A 95 -2.61 7.49 -11.64
CA ARG A 95 -1.48 8.38 -11.92
C ARG A 95 -0.43 8.37 -10.81
N LYS A 96 -0.88 8.36 -9.54
CA LYS A 96 0.03 8.24 -8.38
C LYS A 96 0.78 6.92 -8.37
N PHE A 97 0.11 5.83 -8.75
CA PHE A 97 0.73 4.51 -8.84
C PHE A 97 1.78 4.42 -9.95
N THR A 98 1.52 5.02 -11.12
CA THR A 98 2.41 4.92 -12.30
C THR A 98 3.53 5.97 -12.33
N ARG A 99 3.48 7.00 -11.48
CA ARG A 99 4.44 8.11 -11.47
C ARG A 99 5.14 8.27 -10.13
N ILE A 100 5.79 7.21 -9.66
CA ILE A 100 6.72 7.35 -8.53
C ILE A 100 8.00 8.00 -9.08
N PRO A 101 8.45 9.13 -8.52
CA PRO A 101 9.67 9.78 -8.97
C PRO A 101 10.90 8.91 -8.71
N THR A 102 11.98 9.14 -9.44
CA THR A 102 13.27 8.53 -9.16
C THR A 102 13.73 8.96 -7.76
N PRO A 103 14.12 8.04 -6.88
CA PRO A 103 14.57 8.38 -5.54
C PRO A 103 15.80 9.29 -5.55
N GLU A 104 15.79 10.32 -4.70
CA GLU A 104 16.92 11.21 -4.42
C GLU A 104 17.40 10.98 -2.98
N PRO A 105 18.24 9.96 -2.71
CA PRO A 105 18.57 9.55 -1.36
C PRO A 105 19.48 10.56 -0.66
N SER A 106 19.21 10.78 0.62
CA SER A 106 20.01 11.62 1.53
C SER A 106 20.12 10.94 2.90
N LEU A 107 21.07 11.39 3.72
CA LEU A 107 21.23 10.89 5.09
C LEU A 107 20.30 11.66 6.03
N PHE A 108 19.54 10.94 6.86
CA PHE A 108 18.72 11.52 7.90
C PHE A 108 18.64 10.65 9.16
N TYR A 109 18.36 11.27 10.30
CA TYR A 109 18.18 10.58 11.57
C TYR A 109 16.77 9.97 11.64
N VAL A 110 16.70 8.65 11.84
CA VAL A 110 15.44 7.90 11.90
C VAL A 110 14.54 8.40 13.03
N LYS A 111 15.11 8.71 14.20
CA LYS A 111 14.34 9.17 15.36
C LYS A 111 13.57 10.47 15.05
N SER A 112 14.25 11.51 14.63
CA SER A 112 13.61 12.79 14.32
C SER A 112 12.65 12.71 13.14
N PHE A 113 12.95 11.84 12.17
CA PHE A 113 12.05 11.53 11.06
C PHE A 113 10.74 10.90 11.55
N ILE A 114 10.80 9.84 12.37
CA ILE A 114 9.60 9.17 12.90
C ILE A 114 8.79 10.10 13.81
N GLU A 115 9.44 10.91 14.66
CA GLU A 115 8.77 11.91 15.51
C GLU A 115 7.92 12.86 14.64
N ARG A 116 8.46 13.38 13.53
CA ARG A 116 7.70 14.24 12.59
C ARG A 116 6.53 13.50 11.93
N MET A 117 6.71 12.23 11.56
CA MET A 117 5.63 11.44 10.95
C MET A 117 4.49 11.17 11.93
N VAL A 118 4.80 10.88 13.20
CA VAL A 118 3.80 10.71 14.25
C VAL A 118 3.05 12.00 14.53
N GLU A 119 3.75 13.13 14.59
CA GLU A 119 3.12 14.44 14.76
C GLU A 119 2.18 14.77 13.62
N LEU A 120 2.60 14.54 12.37
CA LEU A 120 1.76 14.72 11.19
C LEU A 120 0.52 13.82 11.23
N ALA A 121 0.66 12.55 11.61
CA ALA A 121 -0.44 11.62 11.75
C ALA A 121 -1.46 12.09 12.82
N ARG A 122 -0.98 12.56 13.97
CA ARG A 122 -1.84 13.14 15.03
C ARG A 122 -2.64 14.34 14.54
N HIS A 123 -2.00 15.25 13.78
CA HIS A 123 -2.69 16.40 13.21
C HIS A 123 -3.75 16.05 12.17
N GLN A 124 -3.53 14.98 11.39
CA GLN A 124 -4.50 14.52 10.40
C GLN A 124 -5.71 13.81 11.02
N TYR A 125 -5.55 13.23 12.22
CA TYR A 125 -6.58 12.44 12.91
C TYR A 125 -6.73 12.89 14.37
N PRO A 126 -7.15 14.14 14.63
CA PRO A 126 -7.18 14.73 15.97
C PRO A 126 -8.20 14.07 16.92
N ASP A 127 -9.27 13.50 16.36
CA ASP A 127 -10.38 12.92 17.13
C ASP A 127 -10.14 11.44 17.51
N VAL A 128 -9.10 10.82 16.96
CA VAL A 128 -8.82 9.40 17.19
C VAL A 128 -7.98 9.21 18.45
N ARG A 129 -8.49 8.42 19.39
CA ARG A 129 -7.79 8.08 20.64
C ARG A 129 -6.80 6.95 20.37
N VAL A 130 -5.57 7.32 19.97
CA VAL A 130 -4.48 6.39 19.71
C VAL A 130 -3.21 6.86 20.42
N THR A 131 -2.61 5.94 21.18
CA THR A 131 -1.31 6.15 21.82
C THR A 131 -0.20 5.64 20.90
N PHE A 132 0.83 6.47 20.68
CA PHE A 132 2.01 6.10 19.89
C PHE A 132 3.18 5.80 20.80
N HIS A 133 3.76 4.62 20.66
CA HIS A 133 4.99 4.21 21.34
C HIS A 133 6.13 4.12 20.35
N MET A 134 7.27 4.74 20.64
CA MET A 134 8.44 4.76 19.78
C MET A 134 9.64 4.15 20.50
N ASP A 135 10.25 3.12 19.91
CA ASP A 135 11.46 2.45 20.39
C ASP A 135 12.49 2.42 19.25
N ILE A 136 13.42 3.37 19.29
CA ILE A 136 14.43 3.56 18.24
C ILE A 136 15.80 3.39 18.84
N ALA A 137 16.50 2.34 18.42
CA ALA A 137 17.80 1.95 18.95
C ALA A 137 18.79 1.60 17.81
N PRO A 138 19.95 2.25 17.77
CA PRO A 138 20.41 3.34 18.65
C PRO A 138 19.67 4.68 18.35
N SER A 139 19.70 5.61 19.29
CA SER A 139 18.97 6.89 19.13
C SER A 139 19.51 7.79 18.01
N ASP A 140 20.75 7.56 17.60
CA ASP A 140 21.46 8.22 16.49
C ASP A 140 21.43 7.41 15.19
N LEU A 141 20.51 6.44 15.08
CA LEU A 141 20.33 5.64 13.87
C LEU A 141 20.11 6.53 12.64
N ILE A 142 20.96 6.37 11.63
CA ILE A 142 20.93 7.14 10.38
C ILE A 142 20.49 6.23 9.23
N LEU A 143 19.58 6.70 8.40
CA LEU A 143 19.13 6.03 7.19
C LEU A 143 19.57 6.82 5.96
N TYR A 144 20.05 6.11 4.94
CA TYR A 144 20.33 6.67 3.62
C TYR A 144 19.22 6.28 2.64
N ALA A 145 18.27 7.18 2.42
CA ALA A 145 17.13 6.97 1.53
C ALA A 145 16.54 8.32 1.08
N ASP A 146 15.58 8.28 0.16
CA ASP A 146 14.77 9.46 -0.15
C ASP A 146 13.75 9.70 0.97
N GLU A 147 13.99 10.74 1.77
CA GLU A 147 13.16 11.05 2.94
C GLU A 147 11.69 11.32 2.57
N ASN A 148 11.42 11.94 1.41
CA ASN A 148 10.06 12.25 0.96
C ASN A 148 9.30 10.97 0.59
N LEU A 149 9.95 10.05 -0.13
CA LEU A 149 9.36 8.78 -0.51
C LEU A 149 9.13 7.88 0.71
N VAL A 150 10.10 7.81 1.64
CA VAL A 150 9.93 7.06 2.90
C VAL A 150 8.84 7.68 3.77
N SER A 151 8.71 9.02 3.81
CA SER A 151 7.61 9.72 4.48
C SER A 151 6.26 9.28 3.95
N GLN A 152 6.11 9.18 2.63
CA GLN A 152 4.88 8.72 1.99
C GLN A 152 4.52 7.28 2.42
N VAL A 153 5.53 6.39 2.53
CA VAL A 153 5.32 5.02 3.01
C VAL A 153 4.87 5.02 4.47
N VAL A 154 5.61 5.69 5.35
CA VAL A 154 5.33 5.70 6.80
C VAL A 154 3.97 6.31 7.09
N ILE A 155 3.62 7.44 6.49
CA ILE A 155 2.30 8.08 6.66
C ILE A 155 1.17 7.16 6.16
N ASN A 156 1.36 6.47 5.03
CA ASN A 156 0.36 5.50 4.56
C ASN A 156 0.15 4.35 5.55
N LEU A 157 1.21 3.82 6.15
CA LEU A 157 1.12 2.76 7.16
C LEU A 157 0.47 3.25 8.46
N LEU A 158 0.85 4.44 8.95
CA LEU A 158 0.23 5.06 10.13
C LEU A 158 -1.26 5.31 9.91
N LYS A 159 -1.63 5.85 8.74
CA LYS A 159 -3.05 6.01 8.35
C LYS A 159 -3.79 4.68 8.36
N ASN A 160 -3.20 3.62 7.79
CA ASN A 160 -3.82 2.30 7.78
C ASN A 160 -4.00 1.74 9.19
N ALA A 161 -3.03 1.93 10.08
CA ALA A 161 -3.08 1.52 11.47
C ALA A 161 -4.19 2.27 12.24
N ILE A 162 -4.26 3.60 12.11
CA ILE A 162 -5.30 4.44 12.73
C ILE A 162 -6.68 3.99 12.26
N GLN A 163 -6.90 3.85 10.97
CA GLN A 163 -8.18 3.42 10.40
C GLN A 163 -8.57 2.00 10.83
N ALA A 164 -7.59 1.10 11.00
CA ALA A 164 -7.87 -0.25 11.53
C ALA A 164 -8.35 -0.19 12.97
N ILE A 165 -7.74 0.65 13.81
CA ILE A 165 -8.17 0.87 15.20
C ILE A 165 -9.56 1.49 15.26
N GLU A 166 -9.85 2.52 14.44
CA GLU A 166 -11.18 3.15 14.38
C GLU A 166 -12.27 2.19 13.93
N SER A 167 -11.95 1.24 13.06
CA SER A 167 -12.92 0.23 12.56
C SER A 167 -13.19 -0.88 13.56
N ASP A 168 -12.42 -0.99 14.64
CA ASP A 168 -12.64 -1.98 15.69
C ASP A 168 -13.91 -1.62 16.48
N LYS A 169 -14.91 -2.51 16.43
CA LYS A 169 -16.17 -2.34 17.15
C LYS A 169 -16.02 -2.48 18.66
N ASN A 170 -14.85 -2.94 19.13
CA ASN A 170 -14.56 -3.09 20.55
C ASN A 170 -14.05 -1.75 21.12
N THR A 171 -15.00 -0.85 21.41
CA THR A 171 -14.73 0.52 21.87
C THR A 171 -14.05 0.63 23.23
N ASP A 172 -14.00 -0.47 24.00
CA ASP A 172 -13.35 -0.48 25.34
C ASP A 172 -11.84 -0.66 25.25
N LYS A 173 -11.30 -0.97 24.09
CA LYS A 173 -9.88 -1.21 23.88
C LYS A 173 -9.18 0.09 23.49
N GLU A 174 -8.23 0.52 24.30
CA GLU A 174 -7.36 1.65 23.96
C GLU A 174 -6.53 1.32 22.71
N GLY A 175 -6.59 2.19 21.71
CA GLY A 175 -5.82 2.05 20.48
C GLY A 175 -4.35 2.37 20.72
N HIS A 176 -3.44 1.51 20.26
CA HIS A 176 -2.02 1.81 20.27
C HIS A 176 -1.31 1.43 18.98
N ILE A 177 -0.31 2.21 18.64
CA ILE A 177 0.59 2.00 17.50
C ILE A 177 2.02 2.00 18.04
N ASN A 178 2.72 0.90 17.83
CA ASN A 178 4.11 0.74 18.21
C ASN A 178 5.00 0.90 16.98
N ILE A 179 6.03 1.75 17.09
CA ILE A 179 7.01 1.99 16.05
C ILE A 179 8.38 1.62 16.60
N ARG A 180 9.03 0.64 16.00
CA ARG A 180 10.38 0.23 16.37
C ARG A 180 11.31 0.44 15.19
N ALA A 181 12.52 0.96 15.45
CA ALA A 181 13.54 1.05 14.42
C ALA A 181 14.90 0.61 14.99
N TYR A 182 15.59 -0.25 14.25
CA TYR A 182 16.86 -0.82 14.67
C TYR A 182 17.68 -1.31 13.47
N CYS A 183 18.98 -1.52 13.71
CA CYS A 183 19.86 -2.21 12.76
C CYS A 183 19.96 -3.68 13.17
N ASN A 184 19.79 -4.60 12.25
CA ASN A 184 19.91 -6.04 12.49
C ASN A 184 21.37 -6.51 12.33
N GLU A 185 21.62 -7.81 12.58
CA GLU A 185 22.95 -8.44 12.46
C GLU A 185 23.53 -8.39 11.03
N ALA A 186 22.69 -8.22 10.01
CA ALA A 186 23.09 -8.08 8.61
C ALA A 186 23.25 -6.62 8.17
N GLU A 187 23.38 -5.69 9.13
CA GLU A 187 23.51 -4.24 8.90
C GLU A 187 22.32 -3.59 8.18
N ALA A 188 21.20 -4.30 8.03
CA ALA A 188 20.00 -3.74 7.46
C ALA A 188 19.21 -2.95 8.52
N ILE A 189 18.70 -1.79 8.13
CA ILE A 189 17.82 -0.97 8.98
C ILE A 189 16.39 -1.46 8.81
N LEU A 190 15.74 -1.76 9.93
CA LEU A 190 14.34 -2.14 9.98
C LEU A 190 13.53 -1.06 10.70
N ILE A 191 12.38 -0.73 10.12
CA ILE A 191 11.34 0.08 10.75
C ILE A 191 10.07 -0.77 10.80
N GLU A 192 9.64 -1.11 12.00
CA GLU A 192 8.43 -1.89 12.26
C GLU A 192 7.32 -0.96 12.73
N ILE A 193 6.14 -1.07 12.13
CA ILE A 193 4.94 -0.33 12.53
C ILE A 193 3.86 -1.36 12.81
N SER A 194 3.49 -1.50 14.09
CA SER A 194 2.45 -2.42 14.55
C SER A 194 1.28 -1.69 15.19
N ASN A 195 0.09 -2.24 15.05
CA ASN A 195 -1.12 -1.72 15.67
C ASN A 195 -1.98 -2.84 16.24
N ASN A 196 -2.74 -2.52 17.30
CA ASN A 196 -3.64 -3.44 17.98
C ASN A 196 -5.08 -3.45 17.43
N GLY A 197 -5.32 -2.85 16.27
CA GLY A 197 -6.58 -3.01 15.53
C GLY A 197 -6.80 -4.45 15.05
N PRO A 198 -7.92 -4.73 14.37
CA PRO A 198 -8.21 -6.06 13.81
C PRO A 198 -7.05 -6.58 12.96
N ALA A 199 -6.66 -7.83 13.19
CA ALA A 199 -5.61 -8.48 12.41
C ALA A 199 -6.08 -8.69 10.96
N ILE A 200 -5.14 -8.61 10.02
CA ILE A 200 -5.42 -8.91 8.62
C ILE A 200 -5.56 -10.42 8.45
N PRO A 201 -6.71 -10.94 7.99
CA PRO A 201 -6.92 -12.37 7.75
C PRO A 201 -5.91 -12.93 6.74
N ASN A 202 -5.51 -14.20 6.93
CA ASN A 202 -4.48 -14.83 6.09
C ASN A 202 -4.86 -14.91 4.61
N ASP A 203 -6.13 -15.12 4.29
CA ASP A 203 -6.67 -15.14 2.93
C ASP A 203 -6.57 -13.77 2.23
N ILE A 204 -6.58 -12.68 3.02
CA ILE A 204 -6.44 -11.30 2.53
C ILE A 204 -4.98 -10.87 2.49
N ALA A 205 -4.14 -11.38 3.41
CA ALA A 205 -2.74 -10.97 3.58
C ALA A 205 -1.91 -11.08 2.29
N GLU A 206 -2.16 -12.08 1.45
CA GLU A 206 -1.48 -12.26 0.18
C GLU A 206 -1.88 -11.21 -0.88
N HIS A 207 -3.06 -10.59 -0.72
CA HIS A 207 -3.66 -9.70 -1.69
C HIS A 207 -3.47 -8.20 -1.36
N ILE A 208 -3.11 -7.84 -0.11
CA ILE A 208 -3.04 -6.43 0.34
C ILE A 208 -2.07 -5.55 -0.45
N PHE A 209 -1.08 -6.16 -1.11
CA PHE A 209 -0.12 -5.44 -1.95
C PHE A 209 -0.50 -5.41 -3.44
N ILE A 210 -1.63 -6.05 -3.81
CA ILE A 210 -2.15 -5.99 -5.17
C ILE A 210 -2.77 -4.60 -5.39
N PRO A 211 -2.40 -3.87 -6.45
CA PRO A 211 -2.99 -2.57 -6.73
C PRO A 211 -4.51 -2.63 -6.83
N PHE A 212 -5.20 -1.63 -6.27
CA PHE A 212 -6.67 -1.49 -6.22
C PHE A 212 -7.40 -2.54 -5.36
N PHE A 213 -6.69 -3.44 -4.72
CA PHE A 213 -7.29 -4.33 -3.73
C PHE A 213 -7.57 -3.56 -2.44
N THR A 214 -8.82 -3.56 -2.00
CA THR A 214 -9.25 -2.91 -0.76
C THR A 214 -10.44 -3.63 -0.14
N THR A 215 -10.46 -3.69 1.17
CA THR A 215 -11.61 -4.14 1.97
C THR A 215 -12.36 -2.97 2.61
N LYS A 216 -11.88 -1.73 2.37
CA LYS A 216 -12.43 -0.50 2.97
C LYS A 216 -13.36 0.19 2.00
N GLU A 217 -14.54 0.62 2.47
CA GLU A 217 -15.43 1.49 1.69
C GLU A 217 -14.72 2.81 1.35
N GLY A 218 -14.71 3.19 0.08
CA GLY A 218 -14.05 4.41 -0.40
C GLY A 218 -12.52 4.37 -0.39
N GLY A 219 -11.91 3.23 -0.07
CA GLY A 219 -10.46 3.05 -0.17
C GLY A 219 -10.01 2.89 -1.63
N SER A 220 -8.95 3.59 -2.04
CA SER A 220 -8.39 3.46 -3.40
C SER A 220 -7.67 2.12 -3.66
N GLY A 221 -7.29 1.39 -2.62
CA GLY A 221 -6.55 0.12 -2.72
C GLY A 221 -5.12 0.23 -3.27
N ILE A 222 -4.57 1.45 -3.42
CA ILE A 222 -3.24 1.66 -3.99
C ILE A 222 -2.15 1.96 -2.96
N GLY A 223 -2.51 2.32 -1.74
CA GLY A 223 -1.55 2.80 -0.74
C GLY A 223 -0.44 1.79 -0.46
N LEU A 224 -0.78 0.54 -0.13
CA LEU A 224 0.21 -0.50 0.16
C LEU A 224 1.02 -0.93 -1.06
N SER A 225 0.43 -0.96 -2.24
CA SER A 225 1.13 -1.28 -3.50
C SER A 225 2.15 -0.20 -3.87
N ILE A 226 1.79 1.10 -3.73
CA ILE A 226 2.73 2.23 -3.88
C ILE A 226 3.84 2.13 -2.83
N SER A 227 3.49 1.91 -1.56
CA SER A 227 4.49 1.77 -0.49
C SER A 227 5.49 0.67 -0.79
N ARG A 228 5.04 -0.48 -1.26
CA ARG A 228 5.92 -1.59 -1.65
C ARG A 228 6.81 -1.25 -2.85
N GLN A 229 6.29 -0.52 -3.82
CA GLN A 229 7.04 -0.07 -4.99
C GLN A 229 8.10 0.96 -4.61
N ILE A 230 7.78 1.94 -3.76
CA ILE A 230 8.74 2.91 -3.21
C ILE A 230 9.87 2.17 -2.49
N MET A 231 9.55 1.23 -1.61
CA MET A 231 10.57 0.46 -0.90
C MET A 231 11.49 -0.31 -1.85
N ARG A 232 10.96 -0.92 -2.92
CA ARG A 232 11.77 -1.59 -3.95
C ARG A 232 12.69 -0.63 -4.70
N LEU A 233 12.20 0.54 -5.09
CA LEU A 233 13.00 1.58 -5.75
C LEU A 233 14.10 2.12 -4.83
N SER A 234 13.89 2.10 -3.51
CA SER A 234 14.86 2.47 -2.48
C SER A 234 15.81 1.33 -2.09
N GLY A 235 15.84 0.21 -2.85
CA GLY A 235 16.69 -0.94 -2.56
C GLY A 235 16.25 -1.78 -1.35
N GLY A 236 15.05 -1.54 -0.84
CA GLY A 236 14.49 -2.20 0.34
C GLY A 236 13.29 -3.09 0.04
N ASN A 237 12.56 -3.44 1.10
CA ASN A 237 11.34 -4.25 1.01
C ASN A 237 10.31 -3.82 2.05
N LEU A 238 9.01 -3.99 1.71
CA LEU A 238 7.88 -3.87 2.62
C LEU A 238 7.19 -5.23 2.75
N SER A 239 7.03 -5.70 3.97
CA SER A 239 6.39 -6.98 4.29
C SER A 239 5.39 -6.85 5.44
N LEU A 240 4.41 -7.75 5.48
CA LEU A 240 3.52 -7.95 6.60
C LEU A 240 4.05 -9.13 7.43
N LEU A 241 4.19 -8.93 8.73
CA LEU A 241 4.52 -9.99 9.68
C LEU A 241 3.21 -10.62 10.19
N PRO A 242 3.01 -11.94 9.98
CA PRO A 242 1.87 -12.63 10.56
C PRO A 242 1.91 -12.61 12.09
N GLY A 243 0.78 -12.26 12.73
CA GLY A 243 0.73 -12.20 14.19
C GLY A 243 -0.65 -11.83 14.73
N LYS A 244 -0.72 -11.65 16.06
CA LYS A 244 -1.94 -11.17 16.73
C LYS A 244 -2.21 -9.69 16.45
N GLU A 245 -1.16 -8.92 16.21
CA GLU A 245 -1.20 -7.52 15.80
C GLU A 245 -0.80 -7.42 14.34
N THR A 246 -1.35 -6.43 13.65
CA THR A 246 -0.93 -6.12 12.29
C THR A 246 0.41 -5.38 12.34
N THR A 247 1.47 -6.00 11.85
CA THR A 247 2.82 -5.43 11.85
C THR A 247 3.37 -5.35 10.43
N PHE A 248 3.69 -4.15 9.98
CA PHE A 248 4.42 -3.92 8.73
C PHE A 248 5.89 -3.68 9.02
N ILE A 249 6.75 -4.27 8.21
CA ILE A 249 8.21 -4.15 8.30
C ILE A 249 8.74 -3.49 7.02
N LEU A 250 9.38 -2.32 7.18
CA LEU A 250 10.21 -1.68 6.17
C LEU A 250 11.64 -2.12 6.41
N LYS A 251 12.25 -2.77 5.43
CA LYS A 251 13.65 -3.18 5.47
C LYS A 251 14.44 -2.37 4.44
N PHE A 252 15.54 -1.76 4.89
CA PHE A 252 16.52 -1.07 4.04
C PHE A 252 17.85 -1.83 4.13
N ASN A 253 18.47 -2.10 2.97
CA ASN A 253 19.73 -2.85 2.87
C ASN A 253 20.91 -1.90 2.75
#